data_5d7956b79c149d6ac4039c72f2661f7f
#
_entry.id   5d7956b79c149d6ac4039c72f2661f7f
#
_cell.length_a   1.000
_cell.length_b   1.000
_cell.length_c   1.000
_cell.angle_alpha   90.00
_cell.angle_beta   90.00
_cell.angle_gamma   90.00
#
_symmetry.space_group_name_H-M   'P 1'
#
loop_
_entity.id
_entity.type
_entity.pdbx_description
1 polymer ?
#
loop_
_entity_poly.entity_id
_entity_poly.type
_entity_poly.pdbx_seq_one_letter_code
_entity_poly.pdbx_strand_id
1 'polypeptide(L)'
;REYGSGGHDVGERVAEKLGIVLYDKDDLAEKLKSLGDYEEVKSFYEERPANSLLYVIAREEDRKMNEKPFEQIKSITENQSCVIIGRCANVIFRNEEEHISVFVHADLEKRIKRIAGTNRISEKEAELLIRETDKRRDEFHNQYTGENWGDSRGYQLSVDSGMIGIEQTVQLICDYMEAKKWWRDCGRQGI
;
A
#
# COMPACT_ATOMS: atom_id res chain seq x y z
N ARG A 1 3.40 3.28 -1.34
CA ARG A 1 4.82 3.59 -1.14
C ARG A 1 5.58 3.63 -2.45
N GLU A 2 6.54 4.52 -2.61
CA GLU A 2 7.48 4.53 -3.73
C GLU A 2 8.48 3.37 -3.63
N TYR A 3 8.95 2.84 -4.78
CA TYR A 3 9.96 1.79 -4.79
C TYR A 3 11.31 2.34 -4.36
N GLY A 4 11.98 1.64 -3.46
CA GLY A 4 13.24 2.10 -2.86
C GLY A 4 13.09 3.10 -1.70
N SER A 5 11.88 3.54 -1.34
CA SER A 5 11.67 4.38 -0.16
C SER A 5 11.88 3.65 1.18
N GLY A 6 11.99 2.32 1.18
CA GLY A 6 12.01 1.53 2.42
C GLY A 6 10.64 1.30 3.04
N GLY A 7 9.57 1.63 2.33
CA GLY A 7 8.22 1.49 2.88
C GLY A 7 7.79 0.04 3.17
N HIS A 8 8.50 -0.99 2.63
CA HIS A 8 8.28 -2.38 3.02
C HIS A 8 8.88 -2.64 4.41
N ASP A 9 10.15 -2.29 4.58
CA ASP A 9 10.88 -2.41 5.86
C ASP A 9 10.17 -1.64 6.99
N VAL A 10 9.60 -0.46 6.65
CA VAL A 10 8.78 0.32 7.60
C VAL A 10 7.55 -0.48 8.01
N GLY A 11 6.84 -1.09 7.05
CA GLY A 11 5.65 -1.89 7.33
C GLY A 11 5.96 -3.11 8.20
N GLU A 12 7.04 -3.85 7.90
CA GLU A 12 7.51 -4.98 8.70
C GLU A 12 7.81 -4.59 10.14
N ARG A 13 8.56 -3.51 10.35
CA ARG A 13 8.92 -3.03 11.69
C ARG A 13 7.74 -2.47 12.47
N VAL A 14 6.77 -1.85 11.80
CA VAL A 14 5.51 -1.44 12.45
C VAL A 14 4.73 -2.67 12.90
N ALA A 15 4.60 -3.69 12.04
CA ALA A 15 3.91 -4.93 12.38
C ALA A 15 4.59 -5.65 13.55
N GLU A 16 5.92 -5.78 13.53
CA GLU A 16 6.73 -6.36 14.60
C GLU A 16 6.56 -5.59 15.91
N LYS A 17 6.70 -4.26 15.89
CA LYS A 17 6.58 -3.40 17.08
C LYS A 17 5.20 -3.46 17.73
N LEU A 18 4.16 -3.64 16.92
CA LEU A 18 2.77 -3.75 17.40
C LEU A 18 2.34 -5.19 17.71
N GLY A 19 3.15 -6.19 17.35
CA GLY A 19 2.81 -7.60 17.51
C GLY A 19 1.62 -8.04 16.65
N ILE A 20 1.46 -7.47 15.44
CA ILE A 20 0.36 -7.75 14.51
C ILE A 20 0.88 -8.34 13.21
N VAL A 21 -0.03 -8.97 12.44
CA VAL A 21 0.31 -9.62 11.18
C VAL A 21 0.61 -8.59 10.10
N LEU A 22 1.58 -8.89 9.23
CA LEU A 22 1.80 -8.16 8.00
C LEU A 22 1.24 -8.99 6.83
N TYR A 23 0.60 -8.30 5.90
CA TYR A 23 0.19 -8.84 4.61
C TYR A 23 0.78 -8.01 3.48
N ASP A 24 1.63 -8.60 2.69
CA ASP A 24 2.01 -8.05 1.41
C ASP A 24 1.18 -8.67 0.25
N LYS A 25 1.58 -8.37 -0.99
CA LYS A 25 0.91 -8.89 -2.18
C LYS A 25 0.91 -10.42 -2.26
N ASP A 26 2.03 -11.01 -1.90
CA ASP A 26 2.24 -12.46 -2.06
C ASP A 26 1.55 -13.23 -0.94
N ASP A 27 1.56 -12.69 0.28
CA ASP A 27 0.80 -13.23 1.42
C ASP A 27 -0.70 -13.26 1.16
N LEU A 28 -1.26 -12.15 0.65
CA LEU A 28 -2.68 -12.07 0.30
C LEU A 28 -3.04 -13.05 -0.83
N ALA A 29 -2.18 -13.16 -1.86
CA ALA A 29 -2.38 -14.10 -2.95
C ALA A 29 -2.34 -15.55 -2.48
N GLU A 30 -1.42 -15.92 -1.59
CA GLU A 30 -1.31 -17.25 -1.01
C GLU A 30 -2.55 -17.59 -0.17
N LYS A 31 -3.00 -16.65 0.65
CA LYS A 31 -4.21 -16.81 1.46
C LYS A 31 -5.42 -17.09 0.58
N LEU A 32 -5.61 -16.34 -0.51
CA LEU A 32 -6.71 -16.54 -1.45
C LEU A 32 -6.63 -17.87 -2.19
N LYS A 33 -5.43 -18.31 -2.56
CA LYS A 33 -5.23 -19.66 -3.14
C LYS A 33 -5.71 -20.74 -2.19
N SER A 34 -5.43 -20.58 -0.90
CA SER A 34 -5.88 -21.54 0.12
C SER A 34 -7.39 -21.59 0.30
N LEU A 35 -8.08 -20.49 -0.01
CA LEU A 35 -9.55 -20.37 0.04
C LEU A 35 -10.25 -20.79 -1.25
N GLY A 36 -9.50 -21.02 -2.34
CA GLY A 36 -10.05 -21.40 -3.65
C GLY A 36 -10.53 -20.23 -4.52
N ASP A 37 -10.40 -18.99 -4.07
CA ASP A 37 -10.96 -17.79 -4.71
C ASP A 37 -9.95 -17.03 -5.61
N TYR A 38 -8.71 -17.52 -5.70
CA TYR A 38 -7.62 -16.79 -6.37
C TYR A 38 -7.84 -16.57 -7.88
N GLU A 39 -8.33 -17.59 -8.61
CA GLU A 39 -8.43 -17.51 -10.09
C GLU A 39 -9.33 -16.35 -10.56
N GLU A 40 -10.36 -16.00 -9.79
CA GLU A 40 -11.28 -14.92 -10.13
C GLU A 40 -10.66 -13.52 -9.98
N VAL A 41 -9.63 -13.38 -9.14
CA VAL A 41 -8.96 -12.10 -8.84
C VAL A 41 -7.48 -12.10 -9.21
N LYS A 42 -7.04 -13.11 -9.90
CA LYS A 42 -5.62 -13.30 -10.29
C LYS A 42 -5.01 -12.08 -10.98
N SER A 43 -5.76 -11.43 -11.86
CA SER A 43 -5.30 -10.22 -12.57
C SER A 43 -4.95 -9.07 -11.62
N PHE A 44 -5.68 -8.94 -10.51
CA PHE A 44 -5.40 -7.96 -9.47
C PHE A 44 -4.07 -8.23 -8.73
N TYR A 45 -3.74 -9.50 -8.51
CA TYR A 45 -2.50 -9.87 -7.82
C TYR A 45 -1.29 -9.96 -8.75
N GLU A 46 -1.48 -10.34 -10.01
CA GLU A 46 -0.41 -10.43 -11.00
C GLU A 46 -0.01 -9.08 -11.63
N GLU A 47 -0.74 -8.00 -11.32
CA GLU A 47 -0.50 -6.65 -11.88
C GLU A 47 -0.42 -6.66 -13.40
N ARG A 48 -1.26 -7.47 -14.05
CA ARG A 48 -1.31 -7.50 -15.51
C ARG A 48 -1.84 -6.16 -16.03
N PRO A 49 -1.15 -5.53 -17.01
CA PRO A 49 -1.70 -4.36 -17.66
C PRO A 49 -3.06 -4.75 -18.27
N ALA A 50 -4.12 -4.05 -17.92
CA ALA A 50 -5.37 -4.19 -18.65
C ALA A 50 -5.10 -3.81 -20.11
N ASN A 51 -5.44 -4.69 -21.07
CA ASN A 51 -5.34 -4.36 -22.48
C ASN A 51 -6.16 -3.07 -22.72
N SER A 52 -5.50 -1.99 -23.03
CA SER A 52 -6.02 -0.62 -23.01
C SER A 52 -7.34 -0.40 -23.77
N LEU A 53 -7.61 -1.19 -24.82
CA LEU A 53 -8.81 -1.05 -25.62
C LEU A 53 -10.03 -1.76 -25.02
N LEU A 54 -9.84 -2.95 -24.45
CA LEU A 54 -10.91 -3.66 -23.71
C LEU A 54 -11.24 -2.94 -22.40
N TYR A 55 -10.26 -2.30 -21.78
CA TYR A 55 -10.43 -1.54 -20.54
C TYR A 55 -11.31 -0.29 -20.72
N VAL A 56 -11.16 0.44 -21.85
CA VAL A 56 -12.00 1.62 -22.14
C VAL A 56 -13.46 1.24 -22.36
N ILE A 57 -13.73 0.06 -22.94
CA ILE A 57 -15.11 -0.43 -23.21
C ILE A 57 -15.74 -0.99 -21.93
N ALA A 58 -14.94 -1.63 -21.06
CA ALA A 58 -15.39 -2.27 -19.83
C ALA A 58 -15.65 -1.28 -18.67
N ARG A 59 -15.23 -0.02 -18.78
CA ARG A 59 -15.22 0.96 -17.67
C ARG A 59 -16.58 1.21 -17.00
N GLU A 60 -17.71 0.96 -17.67
CA GLU A 60 -19.04 1.08 -17.07
C GLU A 60 -19.55 -0.22 -16.41
N GLU A 61 -19.09 -1.38 -16.89
CA GLU A 61 -19.36 -2.68 -16.26
C GLU A 61 -18.35 -3.03 -15.14
N ASP A 62 -17.15 -2.43 -15.16
CA ASP A 62 -15.99 -2.77 -14.33
C ASP A 62 -16.03 -2.29 -12.88
N ARG A 63 -16.98 -1.43 -12.49
CA ARG A 63 -17.11 -1.09 -11.04
C ARG A 63 -17.36 -2.35 -10.21
N LYS A 64 -18.10 -3.32 -10.73
CA LYS A 64 -18.36 -4.59 -10.05
C LYS A 64 -17.16 -5.54 -10.04
N MET A 65 -16.27 -5.47 -11.04
CA MET A 65 -15.06 -6.29 -11.06
C MET A 65 -14.02 -5.85 -10.05
N ASN A 66 -14.00 -4.55 -9.70
CA ASN A 66 -13.08 -4.03 -8.67
C ASN A 66 -13.58 -4.31 -7.24
N GLU A 67 -14.88 -4.51 -7.03
CA GLU A 67 -15.45 -4.79 -5.72
C GLU A 67 -14.95 -6.13 -5.14
N LYS A 68 -14.87 -7.17 -5.96
CA LYS A 68 -14.52 -8.52 -5.50
C LYS A 68 -13.13 -8.66 -4.89
N PRO A 69 -12.03 -8.17 -5.49
CA PRO A 69 -10.72 -8.16 -4.83
C PRO A 69 -10.71 -7.38 -3.52
N PHE A 70 -11.47 -6.28 -3.45
CA PHE A 70 -11.56 -5.44 -2.25
C PHE A 70 -12.32 -6.15 -1.13
N GLU A 71 -13.45 -6.79 -1.44
CA GLU A 71 -14.21 -7.61 -0.48
C GLU A 71 -13.38 -8.78 0.06
N GLN A 72 -12.59 -9.43 -0.80
CA GLN A 72 -11.72 -10.53 -0.39
C GLN A 72 -10.61 -10.07 0.56
N ILE A 73 -9.98 -8.91 0.30
CA ILE A 73 -8.99 -8.34 1.23
C ILE A 73 -9.66 -8.02 2.57
N LYS A 74 -10.86 -7.43 2.58
CA LYS A 74 -11.61 -7.18 3.81
C LYS A 74 -11.90 -8.48 4.56
N SER A 75 -12.37 -9.51 3.88
CA SER A 75 -12.65 -10.81 4.50
C SER A 75 -11.41 -11.48 5.10
N ILE A 76 -10.25 -11.43 4.41
CA ILE A 76 -8.99 -11.98 4.93
C ILE A 76 -8.55 -11.28 6.22
N THR A 77 -8.82 -9.98 6.32
CA THR A 77 -8.34 -9.14 7.43
C THR A 77 -9.41 -8.89 8.49
N GLU A 78 -10.60 -9.45 8.30
CA GLU A 78 -11.69 -9.32 9.26
C GLU A 78 -11.29 -9.89 10.64
N ASN A 79 -11.68 -9.19 11.70
CA ASN A 79 -11.44 -9.57 13.09
C ASN A 79 -9.97 -9.66 13.54
N GLN A 80 -9.05 -9.04 12.80
CA GLN A 80 -7.66 -8.97 13.22
C GLN A 80 -7.01 -7.62 12.88
N SER A 81 -6.13 -7.15 13.76
CA SER A 81 -5.26 -6.02 13.45
C SER A 81 -4.12 -6.48 12.54
N CYS A 82 -3.85 -5.74 11.47
CA CYS A 82 -2.79 -6.09 10.53
C CYS A 82 -2.18 -4.85 9.86
N VAL A 83 -1.00 -5.01 9.30
CA VAL A 83 -0.39 -4.07 8.35
C VAL A 83 -0.59 -4.63 6.95
N ILE A 84 -1.11 -3.84 6.02
CA ILE A 84 -1.27 -4.23 4.62
C ILE A 84 -0.37 -3.36 3.75
N ILE A 85 0.46 -4.00 2.94
CA ILE A 85 1.38 -3.30 2.06
C ILE A 85 0.85 -3.25 0.62
N GLY A 86 0.35 -2.08 0.22
CA GLY A 86 -0.13 -1.82 -1.14
C GLY A 86 -1.57 -2.27 -1.39
N ARG A 87 -1.87 -2.80 -2.60
CA ARG A 87 -3.19 -3.36 -2.98
C ARG A 87 -4.37 -2.41 -2.76
N CYS A 88 -4.15 -1.10 -2.93
CA CYS A 88 -5.19 -0.08 -2.74
C CYS A 88 -5.82 -0.06 -1.34
N ALA A 89 -5.11 -0.58 -0.32
CA ALA A 89 -5.62 -0.68 1.05
C ALA A 89 -6.09 0.67 1.62
N ASN A 90 -5.43 1.79 1.25
CA ASN A 90 -5.85 3.15 1.61
C ASN A 90 -7.27 3.49 1.13
N VAL A 91 -7.73 2.89 0.04
CA VAL A 91 -9.08 3.09 -0.51
C VAL A 91 -10.04 2.05 0.05
N ILE A 92 -9.62 0.79 0.12
CA ILE A 92 -10.44 -0.33 0.64
C ILE A 92 -10.94 -0.04 2.06
N PHE A 93 -10.08 0.49 2.92
CA PHE A 93 -10.38 0.72 4.33
C PHE A 93 -10.68 2.19 4.68
N ARG A 94 -10.84 3.06 3.69
CA ARG A 94 -11.04 4.51 3.90
C ARG A 94 -12.14 4.87 4.90
N ASN A 95 -13.22 4.10 4.91
CA ASN A 95 -14.38 4.34 5.76
C ASN A 95 -14.32 3.60 7.10
N GLU A 96 -13.26 2.83 7.35
CA GLU A 96 -13.07 2.16 8.64
C GLU A 96 -12.45 3.14 9.64
N GLU A 97 -13.07 3.30 10.81
CA GLU A 97 -12.61 4.26 11.82
C GLU A 97 -11.18 3.97 12.32
N GLU A 98 -10.82 2.69 12.42
CA GLU A 98 -9.55 2.26 13.00
C GLU A 98 -8.42 2.12 11.98
N HIS A 99 -8.67 2.43 10.71
CA HIS A 99 -7.65 2.36 9.69
C HIS A 99 -6.72 3.58 9.70
N ILE A 100 -5.45 3.35 9.38
CA ILE A 100 -4.45 4.39 9.15
C ILE A 100 -3.77 4.12 7.82
N SER A 101 -3.90 5.06 6.89
CA SER A 101 -3.26 5.01 5.60
C SER A 101 -2.00 5.87 5.58
N VAL A 102 -0.88 5.26 5.18
CA VAL A 102 0.44 5.90 5.14
C VAL A 102 1.04 5.79 3.74
N PHE A 103 1.52 6.91 3.21
CA PHE A 103 2.35 6.92 2.01
C PHE A 103 3.81 7.20 2.36
N VAL A 104 4.69 6.25 2.08
CA VAL A 104 6.12 6.37 2.34
C VAL A 104 6.83 6.68 1.03
N HIS A 105 7.53 7.81 0.98
CA HIS A 105 8.28 8.27 -0.18
C HIS A 105 9.73 8.65 0.18
N ALA A 106 10.56 8.93 -0.80
CA ALA A 106 11.91 9.47 -0.61
C ALA A 106 12.45 10.07 -1.91
N ASP A 107 13.42 10.96 -1.81
CA ASP A 107 14.13 11.50 -2.97
C ASP A 107 14.68 10.40 -3.88
N LEU A 108 14.62 10.63 -5.19
CA LEU A 108 15.02 9.66 -6.20
C LEU A 108 16.48 9.19 -6.01
N GLU A 109 17.40 10.09 -5.71
CA GLU A 109 18.81 9.73 -5.49
C GLU A 109 19.01 8.76 -4.33
N LYS A 110 18.29 8.98 -3.21
CA LYS A 110 18.34 8.10 -2.04
C LYS A 110 17.76 6.73 -2.37
N ARG A 111 16.68 6.70 -3.13
CA ARG A 111 16.05 5.46 -3.61
C ARG A 111 16.97 4.68 -4.55
N ILE A 112 17.64 5.36 -5.48
CA ILE A 112 18.61 4.75 -6.40
C ILE A 112 19.74 4.10 -5.60
N LYS A 113 20.38 4.81 -4.67
CA LYS A 113 21.46 4.27 -3.84
C LYS A 113 21.02 3.05 -3.04
N ARG A 114 19.83 3.09 -2.46
CA ARG A 114 19.28 1.94 -1.71
C ARG A 114 19.07 0.74 -2.62
N ILE A 115 18.41 0.89 -3.76
CA ILE A 115 18.12 -0.21 -4.69
C ILE A 115 19.41 -0.75 -5.33
N ALA A 116 20.34 0.11 -5.73
CA ALA A 116 21.63 -0.31 -6.26
C ALA A 116 22.39 -1.18 -5.25
N GLY A 117 22.43 -0.76 -3.99
CA GLY A 117 23.10 -1.51 -2.92
C GLY A 117 22.38 -2.83 -2.58
N THR A 118 21.06 -2.81 -2.43
CA THR A 118 20.27 -4.01 -2.07
C THR A 118 20.29 -5.06 -3.17
N ASN A 119 20.11 -4.65 -4.43
CA ASN A 119 20.02 -5.57 -5.56
C ASN A 119 21.40 -5.86 -6.20
N ARG A 120 22.46 -5.18 -5.76
CA ARG A 120 23.82 -5.30 -6.32
C ARG A 120 23.87 -5.01 -7.83
N ILE A 121 23.20 -3.94 -8.24
CA ILE A 121 23.12 -3.46 -9.62
C ILE A 121 23.69 -2.04 -9.72
N SER A 122 23.93 -1.56 -10.95
CA SER A 122 24.38 -0.19 -11.17
C SER A 122 23.27 0.83 -10.81
N GLU A 123 23.65 2.07 -10.48
CA GLU A 123 22.70 3.15 -10.21
C GLU A 123 21.77 3.42 -11.40
N LYS A 124 22.29 3.29 -12.63
CA LYS A 124 21.49 3.43 -13.85
C LYS A 124 20.39 2.35 -13.98
N GLU A 125 20.74 1.10 -13.68
CA GLU A 125 19.76 0.00 -13.66
C GLU A 125 18.75 0.18 -12.53
N ALA A 126 19.22 0.63 -11.36
CA ALA A 126 18.35 0.93 -10.23
C ALA A 126 17.35 2.04 -10.55
N GLU A 127 17.78 3.12 -11.24
CA GLU A 127 16.89 4.20 -11.67
C GLU A 127 15.81 3.69 -12.64
N LEU A 128 16.18 2.89 -13.63
CA LEU A 128 15.21 2.31 -14.57
C LEU A 128 14.19 1.43 -13.82
N LEU A 129 14.67 0.56 -12.96
CA LEU A 129 13.81 -0.33 -12.16
C LEU A 129 12.84 0.45 -11.25
N ILE A 130 13.31 1.55 -10.65
CA ILE A 130 12.48 2.43 -9.83
C ILE A 130 11.37 3.05 -10.68
N ARG A 131 11.71 3.66 -11.81
CA ARG A 131 10.75 4.32 -12.70
C ARG A 131 9.68 3.35 -13.23
N GLU A 132 10.09 2.17 -13.66
CA GLU A 132 9.17 1.13 -14.14
C GLU A 132 8.25 0.61 -13.04
N THR A 133 8.79 0.40 -11.84
CA THR A 133 8.01 -0.11 -10.71
C THR A 133 7.00 0.93 -10.21
N ASP A 134 7.42 2.19 -10.08
CA ASP A 134 6.53 3.26 -9.65
C ASP A 134 5.43 3.52 -10.68
N LYS A 135 5.78 3.51 -11.98
CA LYS A 135 4.80 3.61 -13.06
C LYS A 135 3.74 2.50 -12.99
N ARG A 136 4.16 1.24 -12.80
CA ARG A 136 3.22 0.12 -12.62
C ARG A 136 2.29 0.31 -11.42
N ARG A 137 2.82 0.83 -10.31
CA ARG A 137 2.01 1.09 -9.09
C ARG A 137 1.01 2.20 -9.30
N ASP A 138 1.41 3.26 -10.00
CA ASP A 138 0.53 4.37 -10.34
C ASP A 138 -0.60 3.90 -11.28
N GLU A 139 -0.25 3.20 -12.37
CA GLU A 139 -1.22 2.63 -13.29
C GLU A 139 -2.19 1.66 -12.58
N PHE A 140 -1.68 0.77 -11.74
CA PHE A 140 -2.48 -0.15 -10.95
C PHE A 140 -3.43 0.59 -10.00
N HIS A 141 -2.92 1.56 -9.24
CA HIS A 141 -3.73 2.31 -8.30
C HIS A 141 -4.84 3.09 -9.01
N ASN A 142 -4.49 3.81 -10.07
CA ASN A 142 -5.46 4.55 -10.87
C ASN A 142 -6.52 3.63 -11.51
N GLN A 143 -6.10 2.48 -12.03
CA GLN A 143 -6.99 1.50 -12.63
C GLN A 143 -8.07 1.03 -11.64
N TYR A 144 -7.69 0.64 -10.44
CA TYR A 144 -8.61 0.04 -9.47
C TYR A 144 -9.36 1.05 -8.61
N THR A 145 -8.86 2.29 -8.49
CA THR A 145 -9.46 3.30 -7.59
C THR A 145 -9.97 4.54 -8.31
N GLY A 146 -9.46 4.83 -9.52
CA GLY A 146 -9.69 6.09 -10.23
C GLY A 146 -8.94 7.29 -9.61
N GLU A 147 -8.07 7.06 -8.63
CA GLU A 147 -7.34 8.09 -7.91
C GLU A 147 -5.87 8.14 -8.29
N ASN A 148 -5.24 9.30 -8.07
CA ASN A 148 -3.81 9.48 -8.31
C ASN A 148 -3.00 8.82 -7.18
N TRP A 149 -2.09 7.95 -7.54
CA TRP A 149 -1.18 7.32 -6.59
C TRP A 149 -0.24 8.35 -5.97
N GLY A 150 -0.07 8.32 -4.65
CA GLY A 150 0.79 9.26 -3.93
C GLY A 150 0.19 10.66 -3.72
N ASP A 151 -1.04 10.93 -4.15
CA ASP A 151 -1.72 12.17 -3.76
C ASP A 151 -1.92 12.18 -2.24
N SER A 152 -1.29 13.16 -1.57
CA SER A 152 -1.30 13.27 -0.12
C SER A 152 -2.70 13.28 0.50
N ARG A 153 -3.71 13.73 -0.25
CA ARG A 153 -5.12 13.75 0.20
C ARG A 153 -5.75 12.35 0.29
N GLY A 154 -5.16 11.36 -0.39
CA GLY A 154 -5.58 9.96 -0.34
C GLY A 154 -5.01 9.19 0.86
N TYR A 155 -4.18 9.84 1.69
CA TYR A 155 -3.51 9.21 2.83
C TYR A 155 -3.63 10.08 4.08
N GLN A 156 -3.68 9.46 5.25
CA GLN A 156 -3.70 10.19 6.53
C GLN A 156 -2.32 10.70 6.91
N LEU A 157 -1.26 10.03 6.46
CA LEU A 157 0.12 10.39 6.71
C LEU A 157 0.96 10.18 5.44
N SER A 158 1.73 11.18 5.04
CA SER A 158 2.72 11.08 3.97
C SER A 158 4.10 11.41 4.55
N VAL A 159 5.06 10.49 4.43
CA VAL A 159 6.35 10.57 5.13
C VAL A 159 7.52 10.41 4.18
N ASP A 160 8.45 11.37 4.22
CA ASP A 160 9.76 11.25 3.57
C ASP A 160 10.73 10.45 4.44
N SER A 161 10.76 9.13 4.22
CA SER A 161 11.68 8.22 4.89
C SER A 161 13.15 8.42 4.49
N GLY A 162 13.38 9.08 3.37
CA GLY A 162 14.72 9.47 2.94
C GLY A 162 15.32 10.56 3.80
N MET A 163 14.50 11.42 4.41
CA MET A 163 14.97 12.48 5.31
C MET A 163 15.22 12.00 6.74
N ILE A 164 14.27 11.22 7.29
CA ILE A 164 14.32 10.87 8.72
C ILE A 164 14.77 9.41 8.97
N GLY A 165 14.90 8.59 7.92
CA GLY A 165 15.29 7.18 8.05
C GLY A 165 14.14 6.26 8.44
N ILE A 166 14.38 4.95 8.35
CA ILE A 166 13.37 3.92 8.60
C ILE A 166 12.86 3.94 10.04
N GLU A 167 13.79 3.95 11.01
CA GLU A 167 13.43 3.90 12.44
C GLU A 167 12.55 5.07 12.87
N GLN A 168 12.90 6.29 12.46
CA GLN A 168 12.11 7.46 12.79
C GLN A 168 10.77 7.48 12.07
N THR A 169 10.70 6.92 10.85
CA THR A 169 9.45 6.74 10.12
C THR A 169 8.51 5.78 10.87
N VAL A 170 9.03 4.67 11.36
CA VAL A 170 8.27 3.72 12.19
C VAL A 170 7.77 4.39 13.47
N GLN A 171 8.63 5.13 14.17
CA GLN A 171 8.23 5.83 15.39
C GLN A 171 7.13 6.85 15.12
N LEU A 172 7.27 7.67 14.07
CA LEU A 172 6.26 8.66 13.68
C LEU A 172 4.90 8.03 13.37
N ILE A 173 4.88 6.87 12.69
CA ILE A 173 3.64 6.14 12.42
C ILE A 173 3.00 5.68 13.75
N CYS A 174 3.78 5.12 14.66
CA CYS A 174 3.27 4.68 15.96
C CYS A 174 2.73 5.86 16.78
N ASP A 175 3.44 6.99 16.82
CA ASP A 175 2.99 8.20 17.52
C ASP A 175 1.70 8.75 16.93
N TYR A 176 1.55 8.71 15.59
CA TYR A 176 0.31 9.09 14.92
C TYR A 176 -0.85 8.16 15.30
N MET A 177 -0.60 6.85 15.37
CA MET A 177 -1.61 5.87 15.81
C MET A 177 -2.09 6.16 17.24
N GLU A 178 -1.17 6.42 18.16
CA GLU A 178 -1.48 6.77 19.55
C GLU A 178 -2.28 8.06 19.63
N ALA A 179 -1.87 9.09 18.90
CA ALA A 179 -2.59 10.37 18.85
C ALA A 179 -4.01 10.22 18.30
N LYS A 180 -4.19 9.40 17.24
CA LYS A 180 -5.51 9.11 16.67
C LYS A 180 -6.40 8.35 17.67
N LYS A 181 -5.85 7.39 18.41
CA LYS A 181 -6.57 6.64 19.45
C LYS A 181 -6.98 7.57 20.58
N TRP A 182 -6.06 8.41 21.07
CA TRP A 182 -6.36 9.41 22.09
C TRP A 182 -7.48 10.36 21.66
N TRP A 183 -7.46 10.88 20.45
CA TRP A 183 -8.50 11.74 19.91
C TRP A 183 -9.87 11.05 19.87
N ARG A 184 -9.92 9.79 19.47
CA ARG A 184 -11.15 9.00 19.46
C ARG A 184 -11.73 8.82 20.86
N ASP A 185 -10.88 8.51 21.84
CA ASP A 185 -11.30 8.18 23.19
C ASP A 185 -11.64 9.42 24.04
N CYS A 186 -10.95 10.54 23.83
CA CYS A 186 -11.10 11.78 24.61
C CYS A 186 -11.74 12.94 23.82
N GLY A 187 -11.52 13.04 22.52
CA GLY A 187 -11.90 14.18 21.69
C GLY A 187 -13.39 14.29 21.38
N ARG A 188 -14.17 13.22 21.54
CA ARG A 188 -15.63 13.24 21.34
C ARG A 188 -16.40 13.94 22.49
N GLN A 189 -15.71 14.30 23.55
CA GLN A 189 -16.35 14.92 24.74
C GLN A 189 -16.28 16.46 24.76
N GLY A 190 -15.69 17.11 23.75
CA GLY A 190 -15.42 18.54 23.84
C GLY A 190 -15.33 19.32 22.51
N ILE A 191 -16.34 19.25 21.65
CA ILE A 191 -16.65 20.31 20.67
C ILE A 191 -18.16 20.45 20.60
#